data_867a995c5b90b8ea0054fa200d6f262e
#
_entry.id   867a995c5b90b8ea0054fa200d6f262e
#
_cell.length_a   1.000
_cell.length_b   1.000
_cell.length_c   1.000
_cell.angle_alpha   90.00
_cell.angle_beta   90.00
_cell.angle_gamma   90.00
#
_symmetry.space_group_name_H-M   'P 1'
#
loop_
_entity.id
_entity.type
_entity.pdbx_description
1 polymer ?
#
loop_
_entity_poly.entity_id
_entity_poly.type
_entity_poly.pdbx_seq_one_letter_code
_entity_poly.pdbx_strand_id
1 'polypeptide(L)'
;IFARTLDVFTANMSESIEKTIDISRILKSKMGAKAKFVPSFLVSWLKKTVHEDEVNRFLWESRHLQGTEWLTECVKYLKMNIQLEGVENLPDKNDGKLYTFVSNHPLGGQDGVALGSIIGTHYDGKFRYLVNDLLLNLPGLKPVSIGINKTGRQSRDFPRMVEAGFQSDNHMLMFPAGLNSRKQPDGSIRDLPWKKTFIS
;
A
#
# COMPACT_ATOMS: atom_id res chain seq x y z
N ILE A 1 -0.54 -45.23 8.87
CA ILE A 1 -1.65 -44.25 8.63
C ILE A 1 -1.14 -42.81 8.72
N PHE A 2 -0.22 -42.46 9.64
CA PHE A 2 0.31 -41.11 9.81
C PHE A 2 1.18 -40.60 8.64
N ALA A 3 1.91 -41.48 7.93
CA ALA A 3 2.76 -41.07 6.80
C ALA A 3 1.95 -40.64 5.56
N ARG A 4 0.78 -41.22 5.31
CA ARG A 4 -0.08 -40.84 4.17
C ARG A 4 -0.79 -39.51 4.33
N THR A 5 -0.98 -39.03 5.56
CA THR A 5 -1.65 -37.75 5.83
C THR A 5 -0.69 -36.57 5.61
N LEU A 6 0.62 -36.76 5.83
CA LEU A 6 1.63 -35.72 5.53
C LEU A 6 1.83 -35.51 4.02
N ASP A 7 1.80 -36.61 3.24
CA ASP A 7 2.00 -36.53 1.77
C ASP A 7 0.82 -35.85 1.05
N VAL A 8 -0.40 -35.96 1.60
CA VAL A 8 -1.57 -35.25 1.05
C VAL A 8 -1.53 -33.74 1.39
N PHE A 9 -0.96 -33.37 2.55
CA PHE A 9 -0.78 -31.97 2.92
C PHE A 9 0.34 -31.30 2.10
N THR A 10 1.42 -32.03 1.78
CA THR A 10 2.51 -31.52 0.95
C THR A 10 2.16 -31.51 -0.54
N ALA A 11 1.34 -32.42 -1.02
CA ALA A 11 0.90 -32.45 -2.41
C ALA A 11 -0.09 -31.35 -2.79
N ASN A 12 -0.87 -30.82 -1.84
CA ASN A 12 -1.78 -29.68 -2.06
C ASN A 12 -1.09 -28.30 -1.97
N MET A 13 0.20 -28.23 -1.62
CA MET A 13 0.97 -26.98 -1.59
C MET A 13 1.70 -26.65 -2.90
N SER A 14 1.48 -27.42 -3.97
CA SER A 14 2.06 -27.13 -5.29
C SER A 14 1.10 -26.42 -6.24
N GLU A 15 -0.01 -25.84 -5.76
CA GLU A 15 -0.67 -24.78 -6.52
C GLU A 15 0.35 -23.64 -6.66
N SER A 16 0.82 -23.42 -7.87
CA SER A 16 1.73 -22.33 -8.18
C SER A 16 1.07 -21.02 -7.74
N ILE A 17 1.53 -20.46 -6.62
CA ILE A 17 1.03 -19.19 -6.10
C ILE A 17 1.11 -18.19 -7.26
N GLU A 18 -0.02 -17.72 -7.74
CA GLU A 18 -0.05 -16.71 -8.78
C GLU A 18 0.64 -15.45 -8.26
N LYS A 19 1.73 -15.06 -8.92
CA LYS A 19 2.52 -13.91 -8.49
C LYS A 19 1.76 -12.62 -8.73
N THR A 20 1.32 -11.99 -7.67
CA THR A 20 0.75 -10.64 -7.69
C THR A 20 1.84 -9.62 -8.04
N ILE A 21 3.02 -9.75 -7.41
CA ILE A 21 4.22 -8.94 -7.68
C ILE A 21 5.22 -9.79 -8.44
N ASP A 22 5.51 -9.39 -9.68
CA ASP A 22 6.51 -10.02 -10.54
C ASP A 22 7.47 -8.94 -11.07
N ILE A 23 8.67 -8.90 -10.51
CA ILE A 23 9.72 -7.93 -10.88
C ILE A 23 10.08 -8.07 -12.37
N SER A 24 10.11 -9.27 -12.92
CA SER A 24 10.41 -9.47 -14.35
C SER A 24 9.34 -8.84 -15.24
N ARG A 25 8.06 -9.01 -14.88
CA ARG A 25 6.92 -8.40 -15.59
C ARG A 25 6.93 -6.88 -15.46
N ILE A 26 7.22 -6.36 -14.26
CA ILE A 26 7.33 -4.92 -14.00
C ILE A 26 8.45 -4.30 -14.84
N LEU A 27 9.64 -4.91 -14.86
CA LEU A 27 10.76 -4.44 -15.67
C LEU A 27 10.40 -4.44 -17.15
N LYS A 28 9.78 -5.51 -17.66
CA LYS A 28 9.32 -5.61 -19.05
C LYS A 28 8.30 -4.51 -19.40
N SER A 29 7.37 -4.24 -18.51
CA SER A 29 6.36 -3.18 -18.68
C SER A 29 6.97 -1.78 -18.71
N LYS A 30 7.96 -1.51 -17.85
CA LYS A 30 8.59 -0.17 -17.75
C LYS A 30 9.67 0.08 -18.78
N MET A 31 10.43 -0.94 -19.16
CA MET A 31 11.59 -0.82 -20.08
C MET A 31 11.28 -1.32 -21.50
N GLY A 32 10.15 -1.98 -21.72
CA GLY A 32 9.79 -2.56 -23.03
C GLY A 32 10.86 -3.53 -23.53
N ALA A 33 11.24 -3.38 -24.80
CA ALA A 33 12.26 -4.22 -25.44
C ALA A 33 13.64 -4.15 -24.76
N LYS A 34 13.95 -3.05 -24.03
CA LYS A 34 15.22 -2.90 -23.32
C LYS A 34 15.33 -3.83 -22.10
N ALA A 35 14.23 -4.35 -21.58
CA ALA A 35 14.25 -5.28 -20.45
C ALA A 35 15.07 -6.56 -20.70
N LYS A 36 15.18 -6.99 -21.96
CA LYS A 36 16.00 -8.17 -22.34
C LYS A 36 17.51 -7.95 -22.15
N PHE A 37 17.96 -6.69 -22.07
CA PHE A 37 19.36 -6.37 -21.84
C PHE A 37 19.72 -6.25 -20.36
N VAL A 38 18.73 -6.37 -19.46
CA VAL A 38 18.99 -6.38 -18.02
C VAL A 38 19.59 -7.73 -17.63
N PRO A 39 20.81 -7.76 -17.08
CA PRO A 39 21.45 -9.01 -16.69
C PRO A 39 20.61 -9.81 -15.70
N SER A 40 20.57 -11.13 -15.86
CA SER A 40 19.77 -12.02 -15.01
C SER A 40 20.13 -11.94 -13.52
N PHE A 41 21.43 -11.75 -13.22
CA PHE A 41 21.88 -11.57 -11.83
C PHE A 41 21.29 -10.31 -11.18
N LEU A 42 21.14 -9.22 -11.94
CA LEU A 42 20.53 -7.98 -11.44
C LEU A 42 19.04 -8.17 -11.18
N VAL A 43 18.34 -8.88 -12.06
CA VAL A 43 16.93 -9.24 -11.84
C VAL A 43 16.77 -10.12 -10.61
N SER A 44 17.64 -11.12 -10.42
CA SER A 44 17.66 -11.99 -9.25
C SER A 44 17.97 -11.21 -7.96
N TRP A 45 18.92 -10.28 -8.04
CA TRP A 45 19.25 -9.41 -6.92
C TRP A 45 18.06 -8.50 -6.55
N LEU A 46 17.37 -7.88 -7.53
CA LEU A 46 16.17 -7.08 -7.28
C LEU A 46 15.07 -7.91 -6.63
N LYS A 47 14.77 -9.11 -7.15
CA LYS A 47 13.77 -10.03 -6.57
C LYS A 47 14.07 -10.33 -5.11
N LYS A 48 15.34 -10.63 -4.81
CA LYS A 48 15.79 -10.91 -3.45
C LYS A 48 15.69 -9.67 -2.55
N THR A 49 16.07 -8.49 -3.06
CA THR A 49 16.04 -7.23 -2.30
C THR A 49 14.61 -6.81 -1.93
N VAL A 50 13.65 -7.04 -2.82
CA VAL A 50 12.23 -6.74 -2.54
C VAL A 50 11.49 -7.91 -1.88
N HIS A 51 12.18 -9.01 -1.58
CA HIS A 51 11.58 -10.22 -0.99
C HIS A 51 10.37 -10.73 -1.78
N GLU A 52 10.49 -10.77 -3.13
CA GLU A 52 9.38 -11.07 -4.06
C GLU A 52 8.57 -12.29 -3.63
N ASP A 53 9.23 -13.40 -3.28
CA ASP A 53 8.53 -14.65 -2.95
C ASP A 53 7.83 -14.57 -1.58
N GLU A 54 8.45 -13.92 -0.59
CA GLU A 54 7.87 -13.72 0.74
C GLU A 54 6.64 -12.81 0.68
N VAL A 55 6.75 -11.71 -0.09
CA VAL A 55 5.63 -10.79 -0.28
C VAL A 55 4.48 -11.46 -1.03
N ASN A 56 4.76 -12.22 -2.09
CA ASN A 56 3.71 -12.94 -2.81
C ASN A 56 3.04 -14.01 -1.94
N ARG A 57 3.79 -14.68 -1.07
CA ARG A 57 3.23 -15.62 -0.09
C ARG A 57 2.27 -14.91 0.87
N PHE A 58 2.71 -13.79 1.46
CA PHE A 58 1.86 -12.98 2.32
C PHE A 58 0.58 -12.52 1.60
N LEU A 59 0.69 -12.03 0.36
CA LEU A 59 -0.46 -11.60 -0.45
C LEU A 59 -1.43 -12.75 -0.72
N TRP A 60 -0.91 -13.96 -0.93
CA TRP A 60 -1.73 -15.15 -1.09
C TRP A 60 -2.42 -15.56 0.20
N GLU A 61 -1.70 -15.61 1.31
CA GLU A 61 -2.23 -15.98 2.62
C GLU A 61 -3.29 -15.00 3.09
N SER A 62 -3.08 -13.70 2.84
CA SER A 62 -3.99 -12.61 3.23
C SER A 62 -5.04 -12.24 2.17
N ARG A 63 -5.18 -12.99 1.06
CA ARG A 63 -6.05 -12.66 -0.08
C ARG A 63 -7.53 -12.53 0.25
N HIS A 64 -7.95 -13.09 1.36
CA HIS A 64 -9.32 -13.03 1.86
C HIS A 64 -9.61 -11.76 2.68
N LEU A 65 -8.57 -11.02 3.07
CA LEU A 65 -8.67 -9.78 3.85
C LEU A 65 -8.69 -8.55 2.93
N GLN A 66 -9.38 -7.51 3.36
CA GLN A 66 -9.48 -6.25 2.62
C GLN A 66 -9.51 -5.03 3.56
N GLY A 67 -9.11 -3.88 3.03
CA GLY A 67 -9.20 -2.60 3.74
C GLY A 67 -8.46 -2.64 5.08
N THR A 68 -9.15 -2.28 6.15
CA THR A 68 -8.59 -2.21 7.51
C THR A 68 -8.04 -3.56 7.99
N GLU A 69 -8.76 -4.64 7.75
CA GLU A 69 -8.32 -5.97 8.18
C GLU A 69 -7.01 -6.37 7.51
N TRP A 70 -6.89 -6.13 6.20
CA TRP A 70 -5.67 -6.38 5.46
C TRP A 70 -4.51 -5.50 5.95
N LEU A 71 -4.75 -4.21 6.20
CA LEU A 71 -3.73 -3.31 6.73
C LEU A 71 -3.26 -3.72 8.12
N THR A 72 -4.18 -4.16 8.97
CA THR A 72 -3.84 -4.68 10.30
C THR A 72 -3.01 -5.96 10.21
N GLU A 73 -3.29 -6.83 9.25
CA GLU A 73 -2.48 -8.00 9.00
C GLU A 73 -1.09 -7.63 8.45
N CYS A 74 -0.99 -6.59 7.60
CA CYS A 74 0.31 -6.04 7.20
C CYS A 74 1.14 -5.53 8.39
N VAL A 75 0.52 -4.87 9.37
CA VAL A 75 1.21 -4.42 10.61
C VAL A 75 1.83 -5.61 11.32
N LYS A 76 1.10 -6.70 11.48
CA LYS A 76 1.59 -7.93 12.13
C LYS A 76 2.70 -8.59 11.31
N TYR A 77 2.50 -8.76 10.00
CA TYR A 77 3.47 -9.35 9.09
C TYR A 77 4.80 -8.59 9.11
N LEU A 78 4.75 -7.27 9.06
CA LEU A 78 5.93 -6.40 9.12
C LEU A 78 6.51 -6.26 10.53
N LYS A 79 5.89 -6.89 11.54
CA LYS A 79 6.28 -6.82 12.96
C LYS A 79 6.45 -5.37 13.43
N MET A 80 5.56 -4.48 13.00
CA MET A 80 5.63 -3.07 13.35
C MET A 80 5.29 -2.87 14.82
N ASN A 81 6.16 -2.16 15.53
CA ASN A 81 5.88 -1.65 16.86
C ASN A 81 5.40 -0.19 16.74
N ILE A 82 4.11 0.02 16.86
CA ILE A 82 3.48 1.33 16.68
C ILE A 82 3.22 1.92 18.07
N GLN A 83 3.82 3.07 18.35
CA GLN A 83 3.53 3.87 19.54
C GLN A 83 2.65 5.04 19.12
N LEU A 84 1.53 5.22 19.82
CA LEU A 84 0.55 6.26 19.54
C LEU A 84 0.54 7.28 20.66
N GLU A 85 0.67 8.54 20.28
CA GLU A 85 0.55 9.69 21.19
C GLU A 85 -0.53 10.62 20.64
N GLY A 86 -1.35 11.19 21.52
CA GLY A 86 -2.40 12.14 21.15
C GLY A 86 -3.62 11.51 20.47
N VAL A 87 -3.84 10.21 20.63
CA VAL A 87 -5.01 9.51 20.03
C VAL A 87 -6.33 10.10 20.52
N GLU A 88 -6.34 10.63 21.72
CA GLU A 88 -7.48 11.34 22.32
C GLU A 88 -7.88 12.62 21.57
N ASN A 89 -6.98 13.13 20.69
CA ASN A 89 -7.27 14.29 19.83
C ASN A 89 -7.93 13.89 18.50
N LEU A 90 -8.08 12.60 18.22
CA LEU A 90 -8.84 12.18 17.03
C LEU A 90 -10.29 12.63 17.19
N PRO A 91 -10.91 13.16 16.12
CA PRO A 91 -12.31 13.52 16.15
C PRO A 91 -13.20 12.33 16.54
N ASP A 92 -14.30 12.60 17.22
CA ASP A 92 -15.28 11.57 17.57
C ASP A 92 -15.88 10.98 16.30
N LYS A 93 -15.81 9.65 16.16
CA LYS A 93 -16.35 8.94 15.01
C LYS A 93 -17.86 9.10 14.84
N ASN A 94 -18.56 9.53 15.87
CA ASN A 94 -20.03 9.70 15.89
C ASN A 94 -20.49 11.15 15.73
N ASP A 95 -19.57 12.10 15.45
CA ASP A 95 -19.93 13.52 15.30
C ASP A 95 -20.59 13.85 13.94
N GLY A 96 -20.71 12.85 13.06
CA GLY A 96 -21.37 12.96 11.75
C GLY A 96 -20.55 13.73 10.71
N LYS A 97 -19.29 14.06 10.98
CA LYS A 97 -18.41 14.79 10.06
C LYS A 97 -17.45 13.86 9.34
N LEU A 98 -17.03 14.29 8.17
CA LEU A 98 -15.99 13.63 7.40
C LEU A 98 -14.69 14.44 7.47
N TYR A 99 -13.58 13.76 7.66
CA TYR A 99 -12.27 14.36 7.87
C TYR A 99 -11.30 13.97 6.76
N THR A 100 -10.39 14.87 6.48
CA THR A 100 -9.22 14.60 5.65
C THR A 100 -7.99 14.49 6.55
N PHE A 101 -7.46 13.29 6.70
CA PHE A 101 -6.25 13.02 7.43
C PHE A 101 -5.04 13.17 6.51
N VAL A 102 -4.12 14.01 6.89
CA VAL A 102 -2.87 14.25 6.16
C VAL A 102 -1.68 13.91 7.04
N SER A 103 -0.65 13.32 6.46
CA SER A 103 0.54 12.93 7.20
C SER A 103 1.81 13.19 6.38
N ASN A 104 2.93 13.35 7.09
CA ASN A 104 4.26 13.18 6.53
C ASN A 104 4.50 11.71 6.13
N HIS A 105 5.55 11.46 5.34
CA HIS A 105 5.76 10.15 4.72
C HIS A 105 7.23 9.69 4.84
N PRO A 106 7.77 9.58 6.06
CA PRO A 106 9.19 9.28 6.25
C PRO A 106 9.61 7.88 5.80
N LEU A 107 8.78 6.87 6.05
CA LEU A 107 9.10 5.45 5.82
C LEU A 107 8.42 4.86 4.57
N GLY A 108 7.62 5.63 3.87
CA GLY A 108 6.93 5.17 2.66
C GLY A 108 5.78 4.21 2.95
N GLY A 109 5.82 2.99 2.40
CA GLY A 109 4.71 2.04 2.52
C GLY A 109 4.29 1.74 3.95
N GLN A 110 5.24 1.74 4.88
CA GLN A 110 4.97 1.47 6.30
C GLN A 110 4.08 2.55 6.94
N ASP A 111 4.29 3.82 6.60
CA ASP A 111 3.42 4.90 7.10
C ASP A 111 1.98 4.72 6.64
N GLY A 112 1.81 4.34 5.36
CA GLY A 112 0.49 4.04 4.82
C GLY A 112 -0.18 2.89 5.55
N VAL A 113 0.55 1.80 5.78
CA VAL A 113 0.04 0.63 6.51
C VAL A 113 -0.37 1.01 7.93
N ALA A 114 0.52 1.71 8.69
CA ALA A 114 0.24 2.13 10.05
C ALA A 114 -0.96 3.06 10.14
N LEU A 115 -0.94 4.16 9.37
CA LEU A 115 -1.99 5.17 9.42
C LEU A 115 -3.35 4.60 9.04
N GLY A 116 -3.41 3.76 7.99
CA GLY A 116 -4.66 3.16 7.58
C GLY A 116 -5.20 2.10 8.51
N SER A 117 -4.32 1.35 9.17
CA SER A 117 -4.74 0.43 10.22
C SER A 117 -5.33 1.19 11.41
N ILE A 118 -4.69 2.31 11.83
CA ILE A 118 -5.15 3.13 12.95
C ILE A 118 -6.48 3.81 12.63
N ILE A 119 -6.52 4.58 11.55
CA ILE A 119 -7.72 5.33 11.14
C ILE A 119 -8.85 4.37 10.77
N GLY A 120 -8.53 3.30 10.04
CA GLY A 120 -9.52 2.30 9.68
C GLY A 120 -10.14 1.61 10.90
N THR A 121 -9.34 1.31 11.93
CA THR A 121 -9.85 0.73 13.18
C THR A 121 -10.70 1.74 13.95
N HIS A 122 -10.25 3.01 14.05
CA HIS A 122 -10.96 4.04 14.79
C HIS A 122 -12.32 4.40 14.16
N TYR A 123 -12.39 4.46 12.83
CA TYR A 123 -13.57 4.86 12.06
C TYR A 123 -14.29 3.70 11.36
N ASP A 124 -14.20 2.49 11.89
CA ASP A 124 -14.94 1.31 11.45
C ASP A 124 -14.78 1.02 9.92
N GLY A 125 -13.57 1.25 9.40
CA GLY A 125 -13.24 1.01 7.99
C GLY A 125 -13.69 2.11 7.02
N LYS A 126 -14.29 3.18 7.50
CA LYS A 126 -14.81 4.29 6.67
C LYS A 126 -13.70 5.26 6.25
N PHE A 127 -12.84 4.83 5.36
CA PHE A 127 -11.80 5.71 4.80
C PHE A 127 -11.45 5.36 3.36
N ARG A 128 -10.84 6.32 2.66
CA ARG A 128 -10.26 6.18 1.33
C ARG A 128 -8.87 6.78 1.29
N TYR A 129 -7.96 6.09 0.59
CA TYR A 129 -6.61 6.56 0.32
C TYR A 129 -6.49 7.20 -1.05
N LEU A 130 -5.75 8.31 -1.13
CA LEU A 130 -5.13 8.72 -2.38
C LEU A 130 -3.73 8.10 -2.48
N VAL A 131 -3.57 7.10 -3.36
CA VAL A 131 -2.35 6.30 -3.49
C VAL A 131 -1.78 6.36 -4.90
N ASN A 132 -0.50 5.99 -5.05
CA ASN A 132 0.06 5.69 -6.37
C ASN A 132 -0.71 4.53 -7.02
N ASP A 133 -1.06 4.66 -8.30
CA ASP A 133 -1.82 3.66 -9.08
C ASP A 133 -1.19 2.26 -9.05
N LEU A 134 0.14 2.16 -8.88
CA LEU A 134 0.81 0.86 -8.71
C LEU A 134 0.29 0.08 -7.49
N LEU A 135 -0.15 0.77 -6.45
CA LEU A 135 -0.68 0.13 -5.23
C LEU A 135 -2.08 -0.47 -5.44
N LEU A 136 -2.78 -0.11 -6.53
CA LEU A 136 -4.04 -0.76 -6.91
C LEU A 136 -3.86 -2.23 -7.31
N ASN A 137 -2.62 -2.67 -7.55
CA ASN A 137 -2.30 -4.08 -7.78
C ASN A 137 -2.28 -4.91 -6.48
N LEU A 138 -2.38 -4.29 -5.32
CA LEU A 138 -2.51 -4.96 -4.03
C LEU A 138 -3.99 -5.24 -3.74
N PRO A 139 -4.45 -6.51 -3.84
CA PRO A 139 -5.89 -6.82 -3.76
C PRO A 139 -6.53 -6.34 -2.46
N GLY A 140 -5.85 -6.49 -1.32
CA GLY A 140 -6.35 -6.09 -0.01
C GLY A 140 -6.45 -4.57 0.19
N LEU A 141 -5.63 -3.78 -0.52
CA LEU A 141 -5.63 -2.32 -0.44
C LEU A 141 -6.59 -1.67 -1.45
N LYS A 142 -6.81 -2.33 -2.58
CA LYS A 142 -7.58 -1.80 -3.71
C LYS A 142 -8.96 -1.24 -3.32
N PRO A 143 -9.78 -1.91 -2.47
CA PRO A 143 -11.12 -1.43 -2.14
C PRO A 143 -11.16 -0.08 -1.44
N VAL A 144 -10.10 0.30 -0.73
CA VAL A 144 -10.00 1.57 0.01
C VAL A 144 -9.12 2.60 -0.70
N SER A 145 -8.72 2.35 -1.96
CA SER A 145 -7.74 3.17 -2.67
C SER A 145 -8.31 3.90 -3.87
N ILE A 146 -7.90 5.13 -4.04
CA ILE A 146 -8.09 5.96 -5.25
C ILE A 146 -6.70 6.18 -5.86
N GLY A 147 -6.46 5.63 -7.06
CA GLY A 147 -5.15 5.65 -7.70
C GLY A 147 -4.80 6.98 -8.36
N ILE A 148 -3.59 7.47 -8.11
CA ILE A 148 -3.00 8.62 -8.78
C ILE A 148 -1.87 8.14 -9.68
N ASN A 149 -1.95 8.41 -10.98
CA ASN A 149 -0.86 8.14 -11.89
C ASN A 149 0.24 9.21 -11.76
N LYS A 150 1.42 8.81 -11.28
CA LYS A 150 2.57 9.72 -11.10
C LYS A 150 3.55 9.72 -12.29
N THR A 151 3.45 8.72 -13.18
CA THR A 151 4.46 8.47 -14.22
C THR A 151 3.94 8.62 -15.64
N GLY A 152 2.69 8.99 -15.82
CA GLY A 152 2.05 9.09 -17.12
C GLY A 152 0.92 10.10 -17.16
N ARG A 153 0.13 10.03 -18.22
CA ARG A 153 -1.08 10.85 -18.33
C ARG A 153 -2.09 10.38 -17.28
N GLN A 154 -2.57 11.31 -16.45
CA GLN A 154 -3.66 11.05 -15.53
C GLN A 154 -4.88 10.55 -16.29
N SER A 155 -5.59 9.57 -15.75
CA SER A 155 -6.87 9.15 -16.32
C SER A 155 -7.79 10.38 -16.43
N ARG A 156 -8.58 10.45 -17.51
CA ARG A 156 -9.60 11.52 -17.66
C ARG A 156 -10.64 11.47 -16.52
N ASP A 157 -10.84 10.29 -15.95
CA ASP A 157 -11.79 10.07 -14.85
C ASP A 157 -11.20 10.39 -13.47
N PHE A 158 -9.90 10.69 -13.38
CA PHE A 158 -9.24 10.92 -12.10
C PHE A 158 -9.88 12.04 -11.25
N PRO A 159 -10.16 13.25 -11.79
CA PRO A 159 -10.83 14.29 -11.01
C PRO A 159 -12.17 13.81 -10.47
N ARG A 160 -12.95 13.12 -11.30
CA ARG A 160 -14.25 12.54 -10.92
C ARG A 160 -14.12 11.47 -9.84
N MET A 161 -13.08 10.63 -9.91
CA MET A 161 -12.83 9.61 -8.88
C MET A 161 -12.46 10.23 -7.54
N VAL A 162 -11.63 11.28 -7.55
CA VAL A 162 -11.26 12.03 -6.34
C VAL A 162 -12.48 12.73 -5.76
N GLU A 163 -13.24 13.43 -6.59
CA GLU A 163 -14.48 14.10 -6.17
C GLU A 163 -15.47 13.10 -5.57
N ALA A 164 -15.70 11.96 -6.23
CA ALA A 164 -16.54 10.88 -5.70
C ALA A 164 -16.02 10.33 -4.36
N GLY A 165 -14.71 10.29 -4.16
CA GLY A 165 -14.09 9.95 -2.89
C GLY A 165 -14.46 10.93 -1.78
N PHE A 166 -14.33 12.23 -2.05
CA PHE A 166 -14.68 13.30 -1.10
C PHE A 166 -16.18 13.42 -0.85
N GLN A 167 -17.01 13.05 -1.82
CA GLN A 167 -18.48 13.02 -1.69
C GLN A 167 -19.00 11.72 -1.06
N SER A 168 -18.14 10.72 -0.85
CA SER A 168 -18.54 9.46 -0.22
C SER A 168 -18.64 9.61 1.30
N ASP A 169 -19.35 8.68 1.93
CA ASP A 169 -19.40 8.55 3.40
C ASP A 169 -18.10 7.95 3.97
N ASN A 170 -16.94 8.51 3.56
CA ASN A 170 -15.62 8.05 3.99
C ASN A 170 -14.69 9.22 4.31
N HIS A 171 -13.88 9.06 5.33
CA HIS A 171 -12.74 9.94 5.58
C HIS A 171 -11.69 9.80 4.48
N MET A 172 -10.94 10.85 4.21
CA MET A 172 -9.86 10.82 3.22
C MET A 172 -8.50 10.74 3.91
N LEU A 173 -7.63 9.85 3.43
CA LEU A 173 -6.23 9.75 3.87
C LEU A 173 -5.31 10.08 2.72
N MET A 174 -4.31 10.93 2.97
CA MET A 174 -3.32 11.26 1.97
C MET A 174 -1.98 11.71 2.54
N PHE A 175 -0.96 11.60 1.71
CA PHE A 175 0.39 12.08 1.97
C PHE A 175 0.71 13.22 0.98
N PRO A 176 0.53 14.49 1.37
CA PRO A 176 0.59 15.62 0.43
C PRO A 176 1.95 15.82 -0.22
N ALA A 177 3.05 15.40 0.41
CA ALA A 177 4.38 15.38 -0.19
C ALA A 177 4.44 14.46 -1.44
N GLY A 178 3.61 13.44 -1.48
CA GLY A 178 3.47 12.50 -2.59
C GLY A 178 4.65 11.54 -2.78
N LEU A 179 5.75 11.72 -2.06
CA LEU A 179 6.92 10.84 -2.02
C LEU A 179 7.42 10.79 -0.58
N ASN A 180 8.18 9.74 -0.24
CA ASN A 180 8.81 9.64 1.09
C ASN A 180 9.78 10.79 1.33
N SER A 181 10.00 11.08 2.61
CA SER A 181 10.98 12.05 3.08
C SER A 181 12.37 11.78 2.49
N ARG A 182 13.13 12.83 2.29
CA ARG A 182 14.46 12.78 1.69
C ARG A 182 15.50 13.36 2.65
N LYS A 183 16.71 12.75 2.63
CA LYS A 183 17.87 13.33 3.29
C LYS A 183 18.22 14.64 2.60
N GLN A 184 18.32 15.70 3.38
CA GLN A 184 18.69 17.04 2.94
C GLN A 184 20.21 17.23 2.99
N PRO A 185 20.77 18.29 2.35
CA PRO A 185 22.20 18.59 2.43
C PRO A 185 22.70 18.85 3.85
N ASP A 186 21.84 19.32 4.75
CA ASP A 186 22.12 19.55 6.18
C ASP A 186 22.08 18.25 7.01
N GLY A 187 21.85 17.09 6.36
CA GLY A 187 21.76 15.78 7.02
C GLY A 187 20.38 15.46 7.62
N SER A 188 19.48 16.43 7.72
CA SER A 188 18.12 16.20 8.20
C SER A 188 17.29 15.37 7.22
N ILE A 189 16.25 14.67 7.71
CA ILE A 189 15.28 13.96 6.88
C ILE A 189 13.98 14.75 6.93
N ARG A 190 13.49 15.19 5.78
CA ARG A 190 12.24 15.97 5.67
C ARG A 190 11.44 15.53 4.46
N ASP A 191 10.13 15.75 4.56
CA ASP A 191 9.23 15.63 3.41
C ASP A 191 9.61 16.65 2.33
N LEU A 192 9.27 16.32 1.10
CA LEU A 192 9.18 17.31 0.04
C LEU A 192 8.06 18.32 0.36
N PRO A 193 8.09 19.53 -0.23
CA PRO A 193 7.03 20.51 -0.02
C PRO A 193 5.66 19.90 -0.29
N TRP A 194 4.74 20.08 0.63
CA TRP A 194 3.38 19.58 0.51
C TRP A 194 2.64 20.30 -0.61
N LYS A 195 1.97 19.51 -1.43
CA LYS A 195 1.10 20.05 -2.50
C LYS A 195 -0.19 20.56 -1.88
N LYS A 196 -0.66 21.72 -2.32
CA LYS A 196 -1.89 22.35 -1.78
C LYS A 196 -3.19 21.66 -2.21
N THR A 197 -3.12 20.63 -3.06
CA THR A 197 -4.29 19.94 -3.64
C THR A 197 -5.22 19.25 -2.63
N PHE A 198 -4.87 19.23 -1.36
CA PHE A 198 -5.75 18.70 -0.31
C PHE A 198 -6.58 19.81 0.39
N ILE A 199 -6.35 21.09 0.04
CA ILE A 199 -7.04 22.24 0.64
C ILE A 199 -7.95 22.94 -0.39
N SER A 200 -7.81 22.63 -1.69
CA SER A 200 -8.52 23.35 -2.77
C SER A 200 -9.59 22.49 -3.40
#